data_73053e56479e48da34a397d6de661498
#
_entry.id   73053e56479e48da34a397d6de661498
#
_cell.length_a   1.000
_cell.length_b   1.000
_cell.length_c   1.000
_cell.angle_alpha   90.00
_cell.angle_beta   90.00
_cell.angle_gamma   90.00
#
_symmetry.space_group_name_H-M   'P 1'
#
loop_
_entity.id
_entity.type
_entity.pdbx_description
1 polymer ?
#
loop_
_entity_poly.entity_id
_entity_poly.type
_entity_poly.pdbx_seq_one_letter_code
_entity_poly.pdbx_strand_id
1 'polypeptide(L)'
;MDEELRRFGVEAYERWTAMWNGETGLAAQIMAPEFTLRYAQAGTEAFDEAREPQQLAALIAGWHGRRPGLRFRAEGVAVVDLALVDGLPSGAVARPYLAEFTDEGGGTVARSGTDTLRITAGRISEVWSVSSGAAGRTFYR
;
A
#
# COMPACT_ATOMS: atom_id res chain seq x y z
N MET A 1 12.62 18.97 -6.72
CA MET A 1 13.04 17.60 -6.46
C MET A 1 13.61 17.01 -7.73
N ASP A 2 14.67 16.29 -7.57
CA ASP A 2 15.36 15.54 -8.60
C ASP A 2 14.43 14.54 -9.29
N GLU A 3 14.55 14.41 -10.60
CA GLU A 3 13.70 13.52 -11.41
C GLU A 3 13.90 12.03 -11.05
N GLU A 4 15.12 11.63 -10.70
CA GLU A 4 15.38 10.26 -10.28
C GLU A 4 14.70 9.92 -8.96
N LEU A 5 14.69 10.86 -8.02
CA LEU A 5 14.00 10.68 -6.74
C LEU A 5 12.50 10.60 -6.94
N ARG A 6 11.94 11.44 -7.81
CA ARG A 6 10.53 11.38 -8.13
C ARG A 6 10.16 10.03 -8.73
N ARG A 7 10.97 9.57 -9.69
CA ARG A 7 10.74 8.26 -10.31
C ARG A 7 10.83 7.14 -9.29
N PHE A 8 11.81 7.19 -8.41
CA PHE A 8 11.93 6.21 -7.33
C PHE A 8 10.65 6.14 -6.50
N GLY A 9 10.12 7.29 -6.11
CA GLY A 9 8.90 7.36 -5.30
C GLY A 9 7.69 6.80 -6.03
N VAL A 10 7.52 7.15 -7.30
CA VAL A 10 6.41 6.64 -8.11
C VAL A 10 6.52 5.13 -8.25
N GLU A 11 7.70 4.62 -8.56
CA GLU A 11 7.92 3.17 -8.71
C GLU A 11 7.73 2.42 -7.38
N ALA A 12 8.14 3.02 -6.26
CA ALA A 12 7.93 2.41 -4.95
C ALA A 12 6.44 2.20 -4.69
N TYR A 13 5.61 3.18 -5.00
CA TYR A 13 4.16 3.04 -4.83
C TYR A 13 3.58 2.02 -5.83
N GLU A 14 4.06 1.97 -7.05
CA GLU A 14 3.62 0.98 -8.04
C GLU A 14 3.94 -0.44 -7.58
N ARG A 15 5.11 -0.65 -7.00
CA ARG A 15 5.49 -1.96 -6.47
C ARG A 15 4.70 -2.31 -5.22
N TRP A 16 4.39 -1.34 -4.38
CA TRP A 16 3.47 -1.50 -3.26
C TRP A 16 2.10 -1.98 -3.75
N THR A 17 1.57 -1.34 -4.79
CA THR A 17 0.30 -1.74 -5.41
C THR A 17 0.37 -3.17 -5.98
N ALA A 18 1.45 -3.49 -6.68
CA ALA A 18 1.65 -4.83 -7.24
C ALA A 18 1.71 -5.90 -6.16
N MET A 19 2.37 -5.60 -5.04
CA MET A 19 2.42 -6.50 -3.88
C MET A 19 1.00 -6.76 -3.36
N TRP A 20 0.20 -5.71 -3.19
CA TRP A 20 -1.18 -5.84 -2.75
C TRP A 20 -2.07 -6.54 -3.77
N ASN A 21 -1.67 -6.57 -5.03
CA ASN A 21 -2.37 -7.32 -6.09
C ASN A 21 -1.94 -8.80 -6.16
N GLY A 22 -1.14 -9.25 -5.21
CA GLY A 22 -0.79 -10.66 -5.11
C GLY A 22 0.67 -11.00 -5.33
N GLU A 23 1.49 -10.04 -5.78
CA GLU A 23 2.92 -10.25 -5.94
C GLU A 23 3.63 -10.12 -4.59
N THR A 24 3.27 -11.00 -3.66
CA THR A 24 3.70 -10.90 -2.26
C THR A 24 5.20 -11.09 -2.06
N GLY A 25 5.89 -11.70 -3.03
CA GLY A 25 7.35 -11.78 -3.00
C GLY A 25 8.04 -10.42 -3.01
N LEU A 26 7.34 -9.37 -3.48
CA LEU A 26 7.87 -8.00 -3.44
C LEU A 26 8.07 -7.49 -2.01
N ALA A 27 7.36 -8.05 -1.03
CA ALA A 27 7.49 -7.59 0.35
C ALA A 27 8.94 -7.64 0.84
N ALA A 28 9.67 -8.71 0.52
CA ALA A 28 11.07 -8.83 0.91
C ALA A 28 11.98 -7.84 0.18
N GLN A 29 11.53 -7.31 -0.96
CA GLN A 29 12.33 -6.39 -1.78
C GLN A 29 12.08 -4.93 -1.44
N ILE A 30 10.82 -4.56 -1.18
CA ILE A 30 10.46 -3.14 -1.02
C ILE A 30 10.34 -2.70 0.45
N MET A 31 10.09 -3.64 1.37
CA MET A 31 9.92 -3.32 2.78
C MET A 31 11.27 -3.35 3.52
N ALA A 32 11.39 -2.48 4.52
CA ALA A 32 12.47 -2.60 5.48
C ALA A 32 12.38 -3.95 6.21
N PRO A 33 13.49 -4.48 6.76
CA PRO A 33 13.43 -5.74 7.52
C PRO A 33 12.44 -5.71 8.70
N GLU A 34 12.30 -4.53 9.31
CA GLU A 34 11.27 -4.25 10.30
C GLU A 34 10.56 -2.97 9.92
N PHE A 35 9.25 -2.96 10.06
CA PHE A 35 8.43 -1.80 9.69
C PHE A 35 7.22 -1.70 10.64
N THR A 36 6.51 -0.59 10.55
CA THR A 36 5.27 -0.38 11.31
C THR A 36 4.14 -0.07 10.34
N LEU A 37 3.04 -0.78 10.47
CA LEU A 37 1.83 -0.54 9.69
C LEU A 37 0.79 0.15 10.58
N ARG A 38 0.21 1.24 10.09
CA ARG A 38 -0.78 2.02 10.81
C ARG A 38 -2.03 2.13 9.96
N TYR A 39 -2.88 1.11 10.06
CA TYR A 39 -4.15 1.03 9.34
C TYR A 39 -5.26 1.53 10.26
N ALA A 40 -6.06 2.47 9.78
CA ALA A 40 -6.99 3.20 10.65
C ALA A 40 -8.43 2.70 10.60
N GLN A 41 -8.83 1.96 9.55
CA GLN A 41 -10.21 1.50 9.49
C GLN A 41 -10.44 0.24 10.33
N ALA A 42 -11.68 0.04 10.74
CA ALA A 42 -12.06 -1.17 11.48
C ALA A 42 -11.81 -2.43 10.64
N GLY A 43 -11.42 -3.51 11.28
CA GLY A 43 -11.18 -4.79 10.62
C GLY A 43 -9.73 -4.99 10.18
N THR A 44 -8.85 -4.04 10.46
CA THR A 44 -7.44 -4.12 10.08
C THR A 44 -6.50 -4.35 11.27
N GLU A 45 -7.03 -4.78 12.40
CA GLU A 45 -6.25 -4.91 13.63
C GLU A 45 -5.10 -5.92 13.49
N ALA A 46 -5.25 -6.92 12.61
CA ALA A 46 -4.18 -7.89 12.38
C ALA A 46 -2.89 -7.27 11.85
N PHE A 47 -2.99 -6.10 11.20
CA PHE A 47 -1.80 -5.41 10.69
C PHE A 47 -0.95 -4.78 11.79
N ASP A 48 -1.52 -4.57 12.97
CA ASP A 48 -0.78 -3.96 14.09
C ASP A 48 0.41 -4.80 14.53
N GLU A 49 0.35 -6.10 14.33
CA GLU A 49 1.40 -7.03 14.74
C GLU A 49 2.32 -7.46 13.61
N ALA A 50 2.03 -7.06 12.38
CA ALA A 50 2.89 -7.37 11.26
C ALA A 50 4.07 -6.40 11.22
N ARG A 51 5.28 -6.91 11.39
CA ARG A 51 6.50 -6.11 11.48
C ARG A 51 7.59 -6.56 10.51
N GLU A 52 7.39 -7.68 9.87
CA GLU A 52 8.38 -8.27 8.97
C GLU A 52 7.74 -8.62 7.63
N PRO A 53 8.52 -8.60 6.54
CA PRO A 53 7.97 -8.79 5.19
C PRO A 53 7.12 -10.04 5.01
N GLN A 54 7.53 -11.18 5.57
CA GLN A 54 6.77 -12.41 5.40
C GLN A 54 5.43 -12.40 6.15
N GLN A 55 5.34 -11.66 7.24
CA GLN A 55 4.06 -11.48 7.94
C GLN A 55 3.09 -10.67 7.09
N LEU A 56 3.58 -9.61 6.45
CA LEU A 56 2.77 -8.81 5.55
C LEU A 56 2.32 -9.62 4.34
N ALA A 57 3.21 -10.40 3.75
CA ALA A 57 2.88 -11.27 2.62
C ALA A 57 1.76 -12.24 2.98
N ALA A 58 1.82 -12.84 4.16
CA ALA A 58 0.79 -13.77 4.63
C ALA A 58 -0.56 -13.07 4.84
N LEU A 59 -0.55 -11.85 5.39
CA LEU A 59 -1.78 -11.06 5.58
C LEU A 59 -2.43 -10.71 4.26
N ILE A 60 -1.63 -10.32 3.27
CA ILE A 60 -2.13 -9.99 1.94
C ILE A 60 -2.75 -11.23 1.29
N ALA A 61 -2.09 -12.37 1.37
CA ALA A 61 -2.63 -13.62 0.84
C ALA A 61 -3.97 -13.97 1.47
N GLY A 62 -4.09 -13.84 2.80
CA GLY A 62 -5.35 -14.06 3.51
C GLY A 62 -6.44 -13.08 3.10
N TRP A 63 -6.06 -11.82 2.86
CA TRP A 63 -6.98 -10.77 2.40
C TRP A 63 -7.59 -11.12 1.04
N HIS A 64 -6.75 -11.59 0.11
CA HIS A 64 -7.21 -12.06 -1.19
C HIS A 64 -8.09 -13.30 -1.10
N GLY A 65 -7.77 -14.20 -0.19
CA GLY A 65 -8.56 -15.41 0.01
C GLY A 65 -9.99 -15.14 0.46
N ARG A 66 -10.23 -14.02 1.13
CA ARG A 66 -11.56 -13.63 1.62
C ARG A 66 -12.30 -12.65 0.69
N ARG A 67 -11.63 -12.17 -0.35
CA ARG A 67 -12.21 -11.15 -1.26
C ARG A 67 -11.95 -11.56 -2.71
N PRO A 68 -12.83 -12.39 -3.27
CA PRO A 68 -12.65 -12.84 -4.65
C PRO A 68 -12.53 -11.68 -5.62
N GLY A 69 -11.55 -11.77 -6.51
CA GLY A 69 -11.32 -10.74 -7.51
C GLY A 69 -10.73 -9.44 -6.98
N LEU A 70 -10.20 -9.45 -5.75
CA LEU A 70 -9.62 -8.25 -5.16
C LEU A 70 -8.52 -7.68 -6.04
N ARG A 71 -8.66 -6.40 -6.34
CA ARG A 71 -7.74 -5.70 -7.21
C ARG A 71 -7.56 -4.27 -6.73
N PHE A 72 -6.32 -3.82 -6.66
CA PHE A 72 -5.97 -2.45 -6.32
C PHE A 72 -5.44 -1.74 -7.55
N ARG A 73 -5.82 -0.48 -7.69
CA ARG A 73 -5.32 0.38 -8.77
C ARG A 73 -4.96 1.74 -8.17
N ALA A 74 -3.72 2.16 -8.36
CA ALA A 74 -3.32 3.51 -7.96
C ALA A 74 -4.08 4.52 -8.81
N GLU A 75 -4.53 5.60 -8.17
CA GLU A 75 -5.28 6.66 -8.83
C GLU A 75 -4.64 8.01 -8.54
N GLY A 76 -5.12 9.06 -9.21
CA GLY A 76 -4.63 10.40 -8.98
C GLY A 76 -3.13 10.53 -9.25
N VAL A 77 -2.51 11.44 -8.54
CA VAL A 77 -1.10 11.77 -8.68
C VAL A 77 -0.35 11.36 -7.43
N ALA A 78 0.81 10.74 -7.60
CA ALA A 78 1.68 10.45 -6.45
C ALA A 78 2.28 11.75 -5.94
N VAL A 79 2.19 11.97 -4.62
CA VAL A 79 2.88 13.05 -3.94
C VAL A 79 4.17 12.48 -3.40
N VAL A 80 5.30 12.98 -3.88
CA VAL A 80 6.62 12.45 -3.55
C VAL A 80 7.43 13.53 -2.87
N ASP A 81 7.96 13.20 -1.70
CA ASP A 81 8.86 14.08 -0.94
C ASP A 81 10.04 13.24 -0.46
N LEU A 82 11.06 13.16 -1.29
CA LEU A 82 12.24 12.33 -1.03
C LEU A 82 13.51 13.15 -1.17
N ALA A 83 14.51 12.79 -0.36
CA ALA A 83 15.87 13.33 -0.47
C ALA A 83 16.84 12.18 -0.27
N LEU A 84 18.07 12.34 -0.74
CA LEU A 84 19.12 11.37 -0.45
C LEU A 84 19.67 11.61 0.95
N VAL A 85 19.69 10.54 1.74
CA VAL A 85 20.30 10.53 3.07
C VAL A 85 21.33 9.40 3.06
N ASP A 86 22.58 9.75 3.23
CA ASP A 86 23.71 8.79 3.10
C ASP A 86 23.66 8.04 1.77
N GLY A 87 23.27 8.75 0.71
CA GLY A 87 23.23 8.20 -0.64
C GLY A 87 21.99 7.37 -0.98
N LEU A 88 21.04 7.24 -0.07
CA LEU A 88 19.83 6.45 -0.27
C LEU A 88 18.57 7.30 -0.13
N PRO A 89 17.50 7.01 -0.92
CA PRO A 89 16.26 7.77 -0.82
C PRO A 89 15.60 7.62 0.54
N SER A 90 15.18 8.74 1.12
CA SER A 90 14.43 8.76 2.37
C SER A 90 13.39 9.88 2.33
N GLY A 91 12.23 9.65 2.92
CA GLY A 91 11.12 10.61 2.95
C GLY A 91 9.79 9.90 2.87
N ALA A 92 8.89 10.40 2.01
CA ALA A 92 7.54 9.85 1.93
C ALA A 92 6.96 9.91 0.52
N VAL A 93 6.03 8.99 0.26
CA VAL A 93 5.22 8.94 -0.97
C VAL A 93 3.78 8.69 -0.56
N ALA A 94 2.84 9.47 -1.09
CA ALA A 94 1.42 9.28 -0.83
C ALA A 94 0.65 9.27 -2.15
N ARG A 95 -0.41 8.46 -2.20
CA ARG A 95 -1.25 8.38 -3.40
C ARG A 95 -2.61 7.74 -3.06
N PRO A 96 -3.69 8.22 -3.69
CA PRO A 96 -4.98 7.54 -3.58
C PRO A 96 -5.00 6.25 -4.41
N TYR A 97 -5.92 5.36 -4.04
CA TYR A 97 -6.12 4.11 -4.77
C TYR A 97 -7.60 3.73 -4.80
N LEU A 98 -7.93 2.81 -5.70
CA LEU A 98 -9.22 2.14 -5.77
C LEU A 98 -9.01 0.66 -5.48
N ALA A 99 -9.84 0.10 -4.62
CA ALA A 99 -9.89 -1.34 -4.39
C ALA A 99 -11.24 -1.86 -4.86
N GLU A 100 -11.26 -2.95 -5.60
CA GLU A 100 -12.48 -3.60 -6.09
C GLU A 100 -12.44 -5.09 -5.78
N PHE A 101 -13.59 -5.66 -5.44
CA PHE A 101 -13.73 -7.10 -5.27
C PHE A 101 -15.20 -7.50 -5.45
N THR A 102 -15.47 -8.81 -5.51
CA THR A 102 -16.81 -9.34 -5.63
C THR A 102 -17.32 -9.72 -4.25
N ASP A 103 -18.52 -9.25 -3.90
CA ASP A 103 -19.15 -9.60 -2.62
C ASP A 103 -19.86 -10.96 -2.71
N GLU A 104 -20.43 -11.41 -1.60
CA GLU A 104 -21.13 -12.71 -1.51
C GLU A 104 -22.33 -12.81 -2.46
N GLY A 105 -22.97 -11.69 -2.74
CA GLY A 105 -24.11 -11.64 -3.67
C GLY A 105 -23.71 -11.58 -5.15
N GLY A 106 -22.42 -11.61 -5.45
CA GLY A 106 -21.92 -11.50 -6.81
C GLY A 106 -21.82 -10.06 -7.33
N GLY A 107 -22.10 -9.06 -6.49
CA GLY A 107 -21.97 -7.66 -6.86
C GLY A 107 -20.54 -7.17 -6.75
N THR A 108 -20.22 -6.11 -7.48
CA THR A 108 -18.91 -5.47 -7.40
C THR A 108 -18.91 -4.45 -6.26
N VAL A 109 -17.90 -4.53 -5.40
CA VAL A 109 -17.67 -3.57 -4.32
C VAL A 109 -16.45 -2.75 -4.69
N ALA A 110 -16.56 -1.43 -4.62
CA ALA A 110 -15.47 -0.50 -4.91
C ALA A 110 -15.26 0.45 -3.73
N ARG A 111 -14.03 0.61 -3.31
CA ARG A 111 -13.65 1.47 -2.17
C ARG A 111 -12.41 2.25 -2.52
N SER A 112 -12.43 3.54 -2.23
CA SER A 112 -11.22 4.35 -2.32
C SER A 112 -10.50 4.39 -0.99
N GLY A 113 -9.22 4.62 -1.07
CA GLY A 113 -8.39 4.85 0.09
C GLY A 113 -7.15 5.62 -0.28
N THR A 114 -6.30 5.84 0.70
CA THR A 114 -5.01 6.46 0.48
C THR A 114 -3.98 5.84 1.40
N ASP A 115 -2.79 5.65 0.87
CA ASP A 115 -1.65 5.16 1.64
C ASP A 115 -0.53 6.18 1.57
N THR A 116 0.12 6.38 2.70
CA THR A 116 1.37 7.13 2.78
C THR A 116 2.47 6.17 3.19
N LEU A 117 3.50 6.10 2.38
CA LEU A 117 4.65 5.23 2.61
C LEU A 117 5.83 6.07 3.08
N ARG A 118 6.36 5.78 4.27
CA ARG A 118 7.65 6.35 4.67
C ARG A 118 8.74 5.48 4.09
N ILE A 119 9.66 6.12 3.40
CA ILE A 119 10.85 5.46 2.84
C ILE A 119 12.05 5.80 3.72
N THR A 120 12.78 4.79 4.15
CA THR A 120 14.02 4.96 4.91
C THR A 120 15.10 4.11 4.26
N ALA A 121 16.17 4.75 3.84
CA ALA A 121 17.27 4.06 3.17
C ALA A 121 16.79 3.18 1.99
N GLY A 122 15.87 3.72 1.20
CA GLY A 122 15.36 3.06 -0.01
C GLY A 122 14.29 2.02 0.21
N ARG A 123 13.84 1.80 1.45
CA ARG A 123 12.82 0.77 1.75
C ARG A 123 11.67 1.35 2.58
N ILE A 124 10.50 0.73 2.46
CA ILE A 124 9.30 1.17 3.18
C ILE A 124 9.43 0.73 4.64
N SER A 125 9.47 1.71 5.54
CA SER A 125 9.66 1.48 6.98
C SER A 125 8.42 1.75 7.82
N GLU A 126 7.47 2.52 7.29
CA GLU A 126 6.21 2.84 7.99
C GLU A 126 5.15 3.15 6.96
N VAL A 127 3.91 2.76 7.26
CA VAL A 127 2.78 2.99 6.35
C VAL A 127 1.59 3.52 7.16
N TRP A 128 1.01 4.62 6.69
CA TRP A 128 -0.30 5.10 7.15
C TRP A 128 -1.31 4.76 6.06
N SER A 129 -2.38 4.06 6.43
CA SER A 129 -3.36 3.60 5.46
C SER A 129 -4.77 3.78 6.00
N VAL A 130 -5.66 4.27 5.16
CA VAL A 130 -7.08 4.35 5.46
C VAL A 130 -7.87 4.17 4.17
N SER A 131 -8.94 3.39 4.24
CA SER A 131 -9.90 3.26 3.16
C SER A 131 -11.25 3.81 3.61
N SER A 132 -12.15 3.99 2.63
CA SER A 132 -13.48 4.54 2.92
C SER A 132 -14.39 3.58 3.71
N GLY A 133 -13.96 2.33 3.93
CA GLY A 133 -14.69 1.36 4.75
C GLY A 133 -15.88 0.73 4.04
N ALA A 134 -16.64 -0.09 4.79
CA ALA A 134 -17.71 -0.93 4.24
C ALA A 134 -18.84 -0.13 3.57
N ALA A 135 -19.15 1.05 4.09
CA ALA A 135 -20.20 1.92 3.54
C ALA A 135 -19.63 3.07 2.73
N GLY A 136 -18.34 2.95 2.37
CA GLY A 136 -17.62 4.04 1.75
C GLY A 136 -17.91 4.25 0.28
N ARG A 137 -17.31 5.31 -0.23
CA ARG A 137 -17.47 5.77 -1.61
C ARG A 137 -16.12 5.75 -2.31
N THR A 138 -16.12 6.12 -3.58
CA THR A 138 -14.90 6.25 -4.37
C THR A 138 -14.60 7.73 -4.63
N PHE A 139 -13.31 8.07 -4.78
CA PHE A 139 -12.90 9.43 -5.12
C PHE A 139 -13.27 9.78 -6.55
N TYR A 140 -13.11 8.84 -7.46
CA TYR A 140 -13.34 9.05 -8.89
C TYR A 140 -14.47 8.12 -9.35
N ARG A 141 -15.11 8.52 -10.43
CA ARG A 141 -16.22 7.75 -10.99
C ARG A 141 -15.94 7.27 -12.38
#